data_f0f6c6d1c8e2d3acb5bd2af83dcf0d7d
#
_entry.id   f0f6c6d1c8e2d3acb5bd2af83dcf0d7d
#
_cell.length_a   1.000
_cell.length_b   1.000
_cell.length_c   1.000
_cell.angle_alpha   90.00
_cell.angle_beta   90.00
_cell.angle_gamma   90.00
#
_symmetry.space_group_name_H-M   'P 1'
#
loop_
_entity.id
_entity.type
_entity.pdbx_description
1 polymer ?
#
loop_
_entity_poly.entity_id
_entity_poly.type
_entity_poly.pdbx_seq_one_letter_code
_entity_poly.pdbx_strand_id
1 'polypeptide(L)'
;MDFKLIEKYNNEFFKNQSIKEEVSKNRIFFDTIINRGNYLKKGQIIFNDSLDMEAVSTPYNLDLTNLEESPNGDLEWCYMASRNGYLVDLGILYAYTKEEVYFKLWKKYLFSFIDWQEKSPHVWRSLDVGLRLNNWMKSFIYISDLTNQLSSTEKIKLEKSIIKQIIYLKKIFLTKVT
;
A
#
# COMPACT_ATOMS: atom_id res chain seq x y z
N MET A 1 15.91 6.59 -5.19
CA MET A 1 14.86 7.38 -4.50
C MET A 1 15.48 8.05 -3.28
N ASP A 2 15.32 9.36 -3.15
CA ASP A 2 15.87 10.07 -2.00
C ASP A 2 14.90 9.96 -0.81
N PHE A 3 15.15 9.02 0.10
CA PHE A 3 14.34 8.82 1.30
C PHE A 3 14.37 10.04 2.24
N LYS A 4 15.42 10.88 2.19
CA LYS A 4 15.47 12.13 2.93
C LYS A 4 14.42 13.13 2.45
N LEU A 5 14.10 13.09 1.16
CA LEU A 5 13.04 13.92 0.60
C LEU A 5 11.67 13.49 1.14
N ILE A 6 11.43 12.18 1.25
CA ILE A 6 10.19 11.66 1.84
C ILE A 6 10.07 12.07 3.31
N GLU A 7 11.16 11.95 4.08
CA GLU A 7 11.21 12.38 5.48
C GLU A 7 10.93 13.89 5.61
N LYS A 8 11.51 14.70 4.72
CA LYS A 8 11.23 16.14 4.68
C LYS A 8 9.76 16.43 4.42
N TYR A 9 9.15 15.79 3.42
CA TYR A 9 7.72 15.94 3.13
C TYR A 9 6.83 15.47 4.29
N ASN A 10 7.20 14.38 4.96
CA ASN A 10 6.49 13.94 6.15
C ASN A 10 6.52 15.00 7.23
N ASN A 11 7.70 15.52 7.55
CA ASN A 11 7.87 16.55 8.56
C ASN A 11 7.09 17.82 8.23
N GLU A 12 7.00 18.19 6.96
CA GLU A 12 6.18 19.33 6.51
C GLU A 12 4.67 19.01 6.61
N PHE A 13 4.26 17.81 6.20
CA PHE A 13 2.86 17.37 6.22
C PHE A 13 2.30 17.29 7.63
N PHE A 14 3.07 16.74 8.58
CA PHE A 14 2.66 16.62 9.99
C PHE A 14 3.05 17.81 10.86
N LYS A 15 3.72 18.83 10.32
CA LYS A 15 4.22 20.00 11.09
C LYS A 15 3.12 20.75 11.83
N ASN A 16 1.91 20.77 11.26
CA ASN A 16 0.76 21.52 11.77
C ASN A 16 -0.43 20.61 12.14
N GLN A 17 -0.32 19.29 11.98
CA GLN A 17 -1.41 18.35 12.23
C GLN A 17 -0.89 17.09 12.92
N SER A 18 -1.33 16.88 14.15
CA SER A 18 -1.08 15.62 14.83
C SER A 18 -1.99 14.53 14.26
N ILE A 19 -1.45 13.35 13.93
CA ILE A 19 -2.27 12.20 13.52
C ILE A 19 -3.34 11.87 14.57
N LYS A 20 -3.07 12.16 15.85
CA LYS A 20 -4.05 11.96 16.94
C LYS A 20 -5.23 12.92 16.81
N GLU A 21 -5.00 14.16 16.39
CA GLU A 21 -6.08 15.13 16.15
C GLU A 21 -6.92 14.73 14.94
N GLU A 22 -6.30 14.30 13.84
CA GLU A 22 -7.03 13.82 12.68
C GLU A 22 -7.87 12.58 12.97
N VAL A 23 -7.32 11.63 13.74
CA VAL A 23 -8.06 10.46 14.23
C VAL A 23 -9.24 10.86 15.11
N SER A 24 -9.07 11.87 15.99
CA SER A 24 -10.17 12.33 16.85
C SER A 24 -11.32 12.96 16.07
N LYS A 25 -11.01 13.67 14.98
CA LYS A 25 -12.00 14.30 14.08
C LYS A 25 -12.71 13.26 13.19
N ASN A 26 -12.03 12.18 12.82
CA ASN A 26 -12.48 11.19 11.86
C ASN A 26 -12.57 9.78 12.48
N ARG A 27 -13.14 9.68 13.67
CA ARG A 27 -13.13 8.45 14.48
C ARG A 27 -13.71 7.24 13.77
N ILE A 28 -14.85 7.39 13.08
CA ILE A 28 -15.53 6.30 12.36
C ILE A 28 -14.61 5.73 11.26
N PHE A 29 -13.95 6.61 10.51
CA PHE A 29 -13.01 6.20 9.47
C PHE A 29 -11.80 5.46 10.08
N PHE A 30 -11.30 5.95 11.21
CA PHE A 30 -10.17 5.30 11.88
C PHE A 30 -10.54 3.93 12.47
N ASP A 31 -11.75 3.76 12.97
CA ASP A 31 -12.22 2.46 13.48
C ASP A 31 -12.31 1.42 12.33
N THR A 32 -12.66 1.83 11.10
CA THR A 32 -12.55 0.96 9.91
C THR A 32 -11.10 0.56 9.62
N ILE A 33 -10.16 1.47 9.73
CA ILE A 33 -8.72 1.18 9.54
C ILE A 33 -8.23 0.19 10.60
N ILE A 34 -8.63 0.38 11.88
CA ILE A 34 -8.29 -0.58 12.96
C ILE A 34 -8.85 -1.97 12.62
N ASN A 35 -10.09 -2.05 12.18
CA ASN A 35 -10.71 -3.32 11.81
C ASN A 35 -9.93 -4.02 10.68
N ARG A 36 -9.61 -3.31 9.59
CA ARG A 36 -8.79 -3.84 8.49
C ARG A 36 -7.40 -4.27 8.98
N GLY A 37 -6.76 -3.49 9.84
CA GLY A 37 -5.48 -3.84 10.45
C GLY A 37 -5.52 -5.13 11.27
N ASN A 38 -6.63 -5.40 11.97
CA ASN A 38 -6.81 -6.64 12.70
C ASN A 38 -6.93 -7.87 11.79
N TYR A 39 -7.53 -7.73 10.60
CA TYR A 39 -7.52 -8.78 9.58
C TYR A 39 -6.12 -8.97 9.00
N LEU A 40 -5.40 -7.89 8.69
CA LEU A 40 -4.03 -7.96 8.17
C LEU A 40 -3.06 -8.64 9.15
N LYS A 41 -3.23 -8.47 10.46
CA LYS A 41 -2.47 -9.23 11.48
C LYS A 41 -2.70 -10.75 11.39
N LYS A 42 -3.86 -11.17 10.91
CA LYS A 42 -4.22 -12.59 10.69
C LYS A 42 -3.84 -13.10 9.28
N GLY A 43 -3.22 -12.24 8.46
CA GLY A 43 -2.95 -12.58 7.06
C GLY A 43 -4.17 -12.48 6.14
N GLN A 44 -5.22 -11.80 6.57
CA GLN A 44 -6.48 -11.64 5.85
C GLN A 44 -6.69 -10.20 5.40
N ILE A 45 -7.52 -10.02 4.38
CA ILE A 45 -7.91 -8.70 3.86
C ILE A 45 -9.41 -8.64 3.65
N ILE A 46 -9.99 -7.45 3.87
CA ILE A 46 -11.34 -7.06 3.45
C ILE A 46 -11.23 -5.75 2.66
N PHE A 47 -12.19 -5.51 1.78
CA PHE A 47 -12.35 -4.27 1.03
C PHE A 47 -13.68 -3.65 1.42
N ASN A 48 -13.66 -2.69 2.32
CA ASN A 48 -14.84 -2.00 2.84
C ASN A 48 -14.64 -0.49 2.98
N ASP A 49 -13.71 0.05 2.23
CA ASP A 49 -13.55 1.50 2.09
C ASP A 49 -14.58 2.05 1.09
N SER A 50 -14.99 3.29 1.28
CA SER A 50 -15.89 3.98 0.35
C SER A 50 -15.28 4.19 -1.05
N LEU A 51 -13.96 4.04 -1.17
CA LEU A 51 -13.22 4.14 -2.42
C LEU A 51 -12.94 2.76 -3.07
N ASP A 52 -13.32 1.67 -2.40
CA ASP A 52 -13.25 0.35 -3.00
C ASP A 52 -14.29 0.25 -4.13
N MET A 53 -13.87 -0.27 -5.30
CA MET A 53 -14.76 -0.41 -6.45
C MET A 53 -15.91 -1.38 -6.15
N GLU A 54 -15.58 -2.43 -5.38
CA GLU A 54 -16.55 -3.41 -4.88
C GLU A 54 -16.27 -3.72 -3.42
N ALA A 55 -17.26 -3.52 -2.56
CA ALA A 55 -17.11 -3.83 -1.16
C ALA A 55 -17.11 -5.35 -0.94
N VAL A 56 -16.04 -5.87 -0.35
CA VAL A 56 -15.89 -7.28 0.04
C VAL A 56 -15.65 -7.34 1.54
N SER A 57 -16.75 -7.52 2.29
CA SER A 57 -16.70 -7.59 3.76
C SER A 57 -16.28 -8.95 4.30
N THR A 58 -16.36 -10.01 3.48
CA THR A 58 -15.86 -11.33 3.84
C THR A 58 -14.33 -11.32 3.86
N PRO A 59 -13.69 -11.72 4.98
CA PRO A 59 -12.23 -11.75 5.04
C PRO A 59 -11.68 -12.94 4.24
N TYR A 60 -10.77 -12.66 3.34
CA TYR A 60 -10.03 -13.68 2.58
C TYR A 60 -8.54 -13.62 2.90
N ASN A 61 -7.85 -14.75 2.81
CA ASN A 61 -6.41 -14.81 2.97
C ASN A 61 -5.73 -13.98 1.89
N LEU A 62 -4.79 -13.12 2.31
CA LEU A 62 -3.98 -12.32 1.40
C LEU A 62 -2.71 -13.11 1.05
N ASP A 63 -2.82 -13.95 0.03
CA ASP A 63 -1.67 -14.64 -0.55
C ASP A 63 -1.06 -13.80 -1.67
N LEU A 64 0.03 -13.10 -1.36
CA LEU A 64 0.76 -12.30 -2.34
C LEU A 64 1.70 -13.12 -3.23
N THR A 65 1.70 -14.44 -3.10
CA THR A 65 2.45 -15.34 -4.00
C THR A 65 1.59 -15.85 -5.14
N ASN A 66 0.27 -15.67 -5.05
CA ASN A 66 -0.70 -16.01 -6.10
C ASN A 66 -1.92 -15.06 -6.06
N LEU A 67 -1.85 -13.93 -6.77
CA LEU A 67 -3.01 -13.07 -7.01
C LEU A 67 -3.63 -13.29 -8.42
N GLU A 68 -3.36 -14.43 -9.07
CA GLU A 68 -3.98 -14.78 -10.35
C GLU A 68 -5.35 -15.43 -10.14
N GLU A 69 -5.52 -16.08 -9.00
CA GLU A 69 -6.77 -16.72 -8.63
C GLU A 69 -7.47 -15.94 -7.52
N SER A 70 -8.67 -15.49 -7.81
CA SER A 70 -9.48 -14.79 -6.83
C SER A 70 -10.11 -15.77 -5.84
N PRO A 71 -10.04 -15.51 -4.52
CA PRO A 71 -10.63 -16.39 -3.52
C PRO A 71 -12.17 -16.37 -3.52
N ASN A 72 -12.78 -15.39 -4.17
CA ASN A 72 -14.24 -15.25 -4.29
C ASN A 72 -14.77 -15.48 -5.72
N GLY A 73 -13.89 -15.87 -6.65
CA GLY A 73 -14.24 -16.07 -8.06
C GLY A 73 -14.32 -14.79 -8.89
N ASP A 74 -14.10 -13.62 -8.30
CA ASP A 74 -14.12 -12.33 -8.99
C ASP A 74 -12.70 -11.75 -9.13
N LEU A 75 -12.27 -11.49 -10.36
CA LEU A 75 -10.95 -10.93 -10.66
C LEU A 75 -10.78 -9.50 -10.13
N GLU A 76 -11.86 -8.73 -9.91
CA GLU A 76 -11.73 -7.39 -9.35
C GLU A 76 -11.12 -7.44 -7.94
N TRP A 77 -11.38 -8.53 -7.17
CA TRP A 77 -10.69 -8.75 -5.90
C TRP A 77 -9.16 -8.75 -6.05
N CYS A 78 -8.65 -9.47 -7.07
CA CYS A 78 -7.19 -9.51 -7.36
C CYS A 78 -6.66 -8.13 -7.74
N TYR A 79 -7.44 -7.38 -8.53
CA TYR A 79 -7.05 -6.03 -8.92
C TYR A 79 -7.01 -5.10 -7.71
N MET A 80 -8.02 -5.12 -6.84
CA MET A 80 -8.03 -4.34 -5.59
C MET A 80 -6.86 -4.72 -4.68
N ALA A 81 -6.59 -6.01 -4.50
CA ALA A 81 -5.44 -6.48 -3.72
C ALA A 81 -4.12 -5.96 -4.32
N SER A 82 -3.98 -5.94 -5.65
CA SER A 82 -2.79 -5.46 -6.34
C SER A 82 -2.54 -3.95 -6.23
N ARG A 83 -3.55 -3.16 -5.87
CA ARG A 83 -3.43 -1.70 -5.60
C ARG A 83 -2.72 -1.40 -4.29
N ASN A 84 -2.56 -2.39 -3.42
CA ASN A 84 -1.86 -2.33 -2.14
C ASN A 84 -2.38 -1.23 -1.18
N GLY A 85 -3.68 -0.93 -1.18
CA GLY A 85 -4.29 0.05 -0.28
C GLY A 85 -4.04 -0.24 1.19
N TYR A 86 -3.98 -1.52 1.56
CA TYR A 86 -3.67 -1.99 2.91
C TYR A 86 -2.32 -1.51 3.45
N LEU A 87 -1.36 -1.13 2.60
CA LEU A 87 -0.11 -0.53 3.07
C LEU A 87 -0.32 0.86 3.67
N VAL A 88 -1.32 1.59 3.18
CA VAL A 88 -1.70 2.90 3.77
C VAL A 88 -2.29 2.69 5.15
N ASP A 89 -3.20 1.71 5.32
CA ASP A 89 -3.77 1.38 6.62
C ASP A 89 -2.69 1.02 7.64
N LEU A 90 -1.75 0.15 7.25
CA LEU A 90 -0.63 -0.24 8.10
C LEU A 90 0.26 0.96 8.46
N GLY A 91 0.49 1.87 7.51
CA GLY A 91 1.22 3.10 7.75
C GLY A 91 0.51 4.01 8.78
N ILE A 92 -0.80 4.24 8.60
CA ILE A 92 -1.61 5.04 9.53
C ILE A 92 -1.62 4.42 10.92
N LEU A 93 -1.83 3.10 11.03
CA LEU A 93 -1.83 2.39 12.30
C LEU A 93 -0.49 2.50 13.01
N TYR A 94 0.64 2.34 12.29
CA TYR A 94 1.96 2.55 12.85
C TYR A 94 2.14 4.00 13.34
N ALA A 95 1.80 4.99 12.50
CA ALA A 95 1.96 6.39 12.86
C ALA A 95 1.18 6.77 14.13
N TYR A 96 -0.01 6.18 14.31
CA TYR A 96 -0.88 6.42 15.47
C TYR A 96 -0.44 5.66 16.73
N THR A 97 -0.17 4.34 16.61
CA THR A 97 0.08 3.46 17.75
C THR A 97 1.55 3.35 18.11
N LYS A 98 2.46 3.56 17.14
CA LYS A 98 3.89 3.27 17.21
C LYS A 98 4.23 1.79 17.44
N GLU A 99 3.27 0.88 17.22
CA GLU A 99 3.50 -0.54 17.34
C GLU A 99 4.29 -1.07 16.11
N GLU A 100 5.46 -1.64 16.35
CA GLU A 100 6.34 -2.18 15.30
C GLU A 100 5.71 -3.30 14.46
N VAL A 101 4.68 -3.98 14.96
CA VAL A 101 4.00 -5.05 14.22
C VAL A 101 3.44 -4.54 12.90
N TYR A 102 2.94 -3.31 12.86
CA TYR A 102 2.40 -2.72 11.64
C TYR A 102 3.48 -2.43 10.60
N PHE A 103 4.65 -1.98 11.03
CA PHE A 103 5.79 -1.80 10.13
C PHE A 103 6.33 -3.14 9.61
N LYS A 104 6.42 -4.16 10.47
CA LYS A 104 6.84 -5.51 10.06
C LYS A 104 5.89 -6.09 9.00
N LEU A 105 4.58 -5.91 9.18
CA LEU A 105 3.57 -6.33 8.22
C LEU A 105 3.67 -5.50 6.93
N TRP A 106 3.85 -4.19 7.03
CA TRP A 106 4.06 -3.31 5.88
C TRP A 106 5.26 -3.78 5.03
N LYS A 107 6.41 -4.03 5.67
CA LYS A 107 7.59 -4.59 4.99
C LYS A 107 7.27 -5.93 4.32
N LYS A 108 6.70 -6.86 5.09
CA LYS A 108 6.35 -8.19 4.59
C LYS A 108 5.49 -8.09 3.33
N TYR A 109 4.39 -7.36 3.39
CA TYR A 109 3.44 -7.28 2.27
C TYR A 109 4.02 -6.54 1.07
N LEU A 110 4.72 -5.42 1.29
CA LEU A 110 5.35 -4.67 0.21
C LEU A 110 6.36 -5.54 -0.56
N PHE A 111 7.28 -6.18 0.15
CA PHE A 111 8.35 -6.93 -0.51
C PHE A 111 7.87 -8.27 -1.08
N SER A 112 6.90 -8.93 -0.47
CA SER A 112 6.24 -10.10 -1.08
C SER A 112 5.56 -9.73 -2.39
N PHE A 113 4.85 -8.59 -2.43
CA PHE A 113 4.24 -8.11 -3.67
C PHE A 113 5.28 -7.78 -4.73
N ILE A 114 6.38 -7.10 -4.38
CA ILE A 114 7.46 -6.78 -5.32
C ILE A 114 8.06 -8.07 -5.93
N ASP A 115 8.21 -9.13 -5.14
CA ASP A 115 8.74 -10.41 -5.62
C ASP A 115 7.79 -11.14 -6.55
N TRP A 116 6.50 -10.93 -6.35
CA TRP A 116 5.48 -11.62 -7.12
C TRP A 116 5.05 -10.85 -8.38
N GLN A 117 5.00 -9.51 -8.35
CA GLN A 117 4.47 -8.67 -9.44
C GLN A 117 5.06 -8.96 -10.82
N GLU A 118 6.29 -9.49 -10.89
CA GLU A 118 6.96 -9.81 -12.14
C GLU A 118 6.40 -11.09 -12.78
N LYS A 119 5.69 -11.90 -12.02
CA LYS A 119 5.19 -13.21 -12.45
C LYS A 119 3.78 -13.15 -13.03
N SER A 120 3.04 -12.06 -12.78
CA SER A 120 1.66 -11.95 -13.23
C SER A 120 1.44 -10.73 -14.13
N PRO A 121 0.90 -10.93 -15.35
CA PRO A 121 0.53 -9.84 -16.23
C PRO A 121 -0.68 -9.03 -15.71
N HIS A 122 -1.56 -9.65 -14.91
CA HIS A 122 -2.80 -9.03 -14.43
C HIS A 122 -2.57 -7.80 -13.54
N VAL A 123 -1.45 -7.74 -12.81
CA VAL A 123 -1.13 -6.58 -11.95
C VAL A 123 -0.62 -5.36 -12.72
N TRP A 124 -0.43 -5.48 -14.05
CA TRP A 124 0.09 -4.41 -14.90
C TRP A 124 -1.02 -3.66 -15.66
N ARG A 125 -2.23 -3.59 -15.13
CA ARG A 125 -3.25 -2.65 -15.63
C ARG A 125 -2.86 -1.22 -15.24
N SER A 126 -2.95 -0.28 -16.17
CA SER A 126 -2.47 1.10 -15.95
C SER A 126 -3.14 1.80 -14.76
N LEU A 127 -4.45 1.59 -14.57
CA LEU A 127 -5.17 2.12 -13.42
C LEU A 127 -4.59 1.57 -12.10
N ASP A 128 -4.42 0.26 -12.01
CA ASP A 128 -3.97 -0.39 -10.77
C ASP A 128 -2.51 -0.04 -10.46
N VAL A 129 -1.65 0.09 -11.48
CA VAL A 129 -0.28 0.58 -11.31
C VAL A 129 -0.25 2.01 -10.77
N GLY A 130 -1.11 2.89 -11.30
CA GLY A 130 -1.22 4.28 -10.82
C GLY A 130 -1.69 4.37 -9.38
N LEU A 131 -2.75 3.63 -9.03
CA LEU A 131 -3.28 3.57 -7.67
C LEU A 131 -2.27 2.96 -6.70
N ARG A 132 -1.57 1.90 -7.10
CA ARG A 132 -0.54 1.26 -6.30
C ARG A 132 0.61 2.21 -5.97
N LEU A 133 1.15 2.91 -6.98
CA LEU A 133 2.20 3.91 -6.74
C LEU A 133 1.74 5.01 -5.79
N ASN A 134 0.52 5.51 -5.95
CA ASN A 134 -0.06 6.49 -5.04
C ASN A 134 -0.17 5.94 -3.61
N ASN A 135 -0.64 4.70 -3.44
CA ASN A 135 -0.76 4.06 -2.13
C ASN A 135 0.62 3.82 -1.48
N TRP A 136 1.63 3.43 -2.28
CA TRP A 136 3.00 3.30 -1.77
C TRP A 136 3.53 4.65 -1.28
N MET A 137 3.38 5.72 -2.07
CA MET A 137 3.84 7.06 -1.67
C MET A 137 3.12 7.54 -0.41
N LYS A 138 1.79 7.36 -0.31
CA LYS A 138 1.03 7.68 0.90
C LYS A 138 1.55 6.89 2.11
N SER A 139 1.76 5.59 1.96
CA SER A 139 2.24 4.75 3.06
C SER A 139 3.61 5.17 3.58
N PHE A 140 4.53 5.60 2.69
CA PHE A 140 5.85 6.11 3.07
C PHE A 140 5.77 7.35 3.96
N ILE A 141 4.79 8.23 3.75
CA ILE A 141 4.60 9.42 4.58
C ILE A 141 4.42 9.01 6.04
N TYR A 142 3.65 7.96 6.31
CA TYR A 142 3.33 7.50 7.66
C TYR A 142 4.46 6.74 8.36
N ILE A 143 5.35 6.09 7.58
CA ILE A 143 6.45 5.27 8.12
C ILE A 143 7.83 5.90 7.89
N SER A 144 7.90 7.19 7.56
CA SER A 144 9.15 7.84 7.12
C SER A 144 10.28 7.73 8.14
N ASP A 145 9.97 7.77 9.45
CA ASP A 145 10.91 7.58 10.55
C ASP A 145 11.54 6.17 10.59
N LEU A 146 10.92 5.19 9.95
CA LEU A 146 11.40 3.81 9.87
C LEU A 146 12.08 3.44 8.56
N THR A 147 12.12 4.34 7.58
CA THR A 147 12.76 4.05 6.27
C THR A 147 14.26 3.72 6.42
N ASN A 148 14.89 4.19 7.49
CA ASN A 148 16.29 3.87 7.83
C ASN A 148 16.48 2.39 8.24
N GLN A 149 15.41 1.71 8.67
CA GLN A 149 15.45 0.27 9.00
C GLN A 149 15.37 -0.64 7.77
N LEU A 150 15.15 -0.08 6.57
CA LEU A 150 15.27 -0.83 5.34
C LEU A 150 16.75 -1.05 5.01
N SER A 151 17.12 -2.29 4.74
CA SER A 151 18.46 -2.64 4.26
C SER A 151 18.74 -1.99 2.91
N SER A 152 20.02 -1.88 2.54
CA SER A 152 20.42 -1.37 1.23
C SER A 152 19.82 -2.18 0.08
N THR A 153 19.73 -3.50 0.24
CA THR A 153 19.11 -4.39 -0.75
C THR A 153 17.61 -4.10 -0.90
N GLU A 154 16.88 -3.92 0.20
CA GLU A 154 15.47 -3.59 0.19
C GLU A 154 15.22 -2.22 -0.47
N LYS A 155 16.04 -1.22 -0.17
CA LYS A 155 15.96 0.11 -0.80
C LYS A 155 16.16 0.04 -2.30
N ILE A 156 17.18 -0.68 -2.78
CA ILE A 156 17.45 -0.85 -4.20
C ILE A 156 16.29 -1.60 -4.90
N LYS A 157 15.78 -2.65 -4.28
CA LYS A 157 14.67 -3.45 -4.80
C LYS A 157 13.39 -2.62 -4.96
N LEU A 158 13.07 -1.84 -3.93
CA LEU A 158 11.94 -0.92 -3.93
C LEU A 158 12.08 0.14 -5.02
N GLU A 159 13.23 0.79 -5.11
CA GLU A 159 13.53 1.80 -6.11
C GLU A 159 13.38 1.27 -7.53
N LYS A 160 13.95 0.10 -7.82
CA LYS A 160 13.82 -0.57 -9.13
C LYS A 160 12.35 -0.83 -9.47
N SER A 161 11.55 -1.31 -8.50
CA SER A 161 10.14 -1.57 -8.72
C SER A 161 9.35 -0.28 -9.02
N ILE A 162 9.60 0.80 -8.28
CA ILE A 162 8.97 2.10 -8.52
C ILE A 162 9.32 2.62 -9.92
N ILE A 163 10.61 2.63 -10.27
CA ILE A 163 11.07 3.10 -11.59
C ILE A 163 10.42 2.29 -12.71
N LYS A 164 10.36 0.96 -12.58
CA LYS A 164 9.71 0.09 -13.57
C LYS A 164 8.24 0.45 -13.77
N GLN A 165 7.50 0.66 -12.70
CA GLN A 165 6.09 1.05 -12.76
C GLN A 165 5.89 2.43 -13.42
N ILE A 166 6.75 3.40 -13.12
CA ILE A 166 6.71 4.73 -13.75
C ILE A 166 7.01 4.63 -15.25
N ILE A 167 8.02 3.86 -15.65
CA ILE A 167 8.34 3.63 -17.06
C ILE A 167 7.17 2.98 -17.79
N TYR A 168 6.54 1.98 -17.17
CA TYR A 168 5.36 1.33 -17.73
C TYR A 168 4.21 2.32 -17.97
N LEU A 169 3.86 3.15 -17.00
CA LEU A 169 2.82 4.17 -17.15
C LEU A 169 3.17 5.19 -18.23
N LYS A 170 4.42 5.66 -18.25
CA LYS A 170 4.91 6.60 -19.28
C LYS A 170 4.74 6.00 -20.67
N LYS A 171 5.10 4.73 -20.87
CA LYS A 171 4.96 4.04 -22.17
C LYS A 171 3.50 4.01 -22.63
N ILE A 172 2.58 3.61 -21.75
CA ILE A 172 1.15 3.53 -22.08
C ILE A 172 0.59 4.92 -22.41
N PHE A 173 0.98 5.94 -21.64
CA PHE A 173 0.51 7.31 -21.90
C PHE A 173 0.95 7.81 -23.26
N LEU A 174 2.21 7.61 -23.63
CA LEU A 174 2.74 8.04 -24.93
C LEU A 174 2.10 7.30 -26.12
N THR A 175 1.77 6.01 -25.97
CA THR A 175 1.15 5.22 -27.05
C THR A 175 -0.33 5.54 -27.27
N LYS A 176 -0.99 6.23 -26.33
CA LYS A 176 -2.40 6.66 -26.48
C LYS A 176 -2.57 8.09 -27.01
N VAL A 177 -1.48 8.84 -27.12
CA VAL A 177 -1.48 10.25 -27.57
C VAL A 177 -1.03 10.35 -29.04
N THR A 178 -0.55 9.26 -29.64
CA THR A 178 -0.23 9.13 -31.07
C THR A 178 -1.34 8.39 -31.80
#